data_b94e7efde72314542246664351d62fe5
#
_entry.id   b94e7efde72314542246664351d62fe5
#
_cell.length_a   1.000
_cell.length_b   1.000
_cell.length_c   1.000
_cell.angle_alpha   90.00
_cell.angle_beta   90.00
_cell.angle_gamma   90.00
#
_symmetry.space_group_name_H-M   'P 1'
#
loop_
_entity.id
_entity.type
_entity.pdbx_description
1 polymer ?
#
loop_
_entity_poly.entity_id
_entity_poly.type
_entity_poly.pdbx_seq_one_letter_code
_entity_poly.pdbx_strand_id
1 'polypeptide(L)'
;MPYCPSSNTFILFPIVEQLVPSYARGMPEIRILSDQVANQIAAGEVVERPVAVLKELVENSIDAGAKKIEIEFRNGGKSYLRVEDDGLGMKPDQALLALERHATSKIRKASDLNKVGTFGFRGEALPSIASVSRFLVRTRSLSAQEGTEIFVNGGKMIHCKECGMPPGTRVEVSHLFNSVPGRRKFLKTEVTEATHLVHMAKLYALAHPSITFTLIEGGRTLFRSPACEGPADRVREIFGKG
;
A
#
# COMPACT_ATOMS: atom_id res chain seq x y z
N MET A 1 7.17 -91.95 -3.63
CA MET A 1 5.98 -91.10 -3.92
C MET A 1 6.05 -89.88 -3.04
N PRO A 2 6.25 -88.76 -3.60
CA PRO A 2 5.64 -87.57 -3.03
C PRO A 2 4.99 -86.71 -4.09
N TYR A 3 3.98 -86.09 -3.68
CA TYR A 3 3.03 -85.23 -4.30
C TYR A 3 3.64 -83.90 -4.79
N CYS A 4 3.33 -83.53 -6.03
CA CYS A 4 3.57 -82.20 -6.59
C CYS A 4 2.27 -81.40 -6.53
N PRO A 5 2.24 -80.21 -6.00
CA PRO A 5 1.11 -79.31 -6.24
C PRO A 5 1.51 -78.22 -7.23
N SER A 6 0.60 -78.05 -8.14
CA SER A 6 0.49 -77.14 -9.26
C SER A 6 0.71 -75.67 -8.93
N SER A 7 1.48 -75.05 -9.79
CA SER A 7 1.64 -73.62 -9.94
C SER A 7 0.33 -72.89 -10.24
N ASN A 8 -0.09 -72.04 -9.31
CA ASN A 8 -1.01 -70.96 -9.57
C ASN A 8 -0.21 -69.64 -9.54
N THR A 9 0.21 -69.23 -10.72
CA THR A 9 0.78 -67.93 -10.91
C THR A 9 -0.36 -66.89 -10.95
N PHE A 10 -0.59 -66.23 -9.84
CA PHE A 10 -1.45 -65.04 -9.84
C PHE A 10 -0.72 -63.87 -10.51
N ILE A 11 -1.23 -63.55 -11.69
CA ILE A 11 -0.95 -62.28 -12.39
C ILE A 11 -1.64 -61.17 -11.57
N LEU A 12 -0.93 -60.60 -10.65
CA LEU A 12 -1.31 -59.39 -9.92
C LEU A 12 -0.18 -58.41 -10.04
N PHE A 13 -0.14 -57.66 -11.16
CA PHE A 13 0.53 -56.39 -11.27
C PHE A 13 0.40 -55.90 -12.72
N PRO A 14 -0.44 -54.88 -12.95
CA PRO A 14 0.10 -53.51 -13.06
C PRO A 14 -0.91 -52.42 -12.62
N ILE A 15 -1.53 -52.55 -11.46
CA ILE A 15 -2.50 -51.52 -10.97
C ILE A 15 -1.91 -50.69 -9.83
N VAL A 16 -0.76 -51.08 -9.26
CA VAL A 16 -0.16 -50.38 -8.13
C VAL A 16 0.71 -49.19 -8.55
N GLU A 17 1.12 -49.11 -9.79
CA GLU A 17 1.94 -47.95 -10.29
C GLU A 17 1.14 -46.67 -10.55
N GLN A 18 -0.20 -46.71 -10.56
CA GLN A 18 -1.03 -45.52 -10.81
C GLN A 18 -1.56 -44.84 -9.54
N LEU A 19 -1.25 -45.34 -8.36
CA LEU A 19 -1.69 -44.79 -7.08
C LEU A 19 -0.56 -44.36 -6.16
N VAL A 20 0.63 -44.07 -6.68
CA VAL A 20 1.63 -43.32 -5.91
C VAL A 20 1.21 -41.84 -5.95
N PRO A 21 0.72 -41.31 -4.84
CA PRO A 21 0.47 -39.89 -4.76
C PRO A 21 1.74 -39.13 -5.08
N SER A 22 1.66 -37.99 -5.70
CA SER A 22 2.74 -37.09 -6.12
C SER A 22 3.67 -36.60 -4.98
N TYR A 23 3.72 -37.28 -3.86
CA TYR A 23 4.61 -37.02 -2.70
C TYR A 23 6.06 -37.50 -2.90
N ALA A 24 6.39 -38.13 -4.02
CA ALA A 24 7.77 -38.49 -4.36
C ALA A 24 8.56 -37.36 -5.07
N ARG A 25 7.98 -36.17 -5.24
CA ARG A 25 8.79 -34.97 -5.49
C ARG A 25 9.47 -34.61 -4.19
N GLY A 26 10.78 -34.72 -4.12
CA GLY A 26 11.60 -34.45 -2.94
C GLY A 26 11.09 -33.25 -2.15
N MET A 27 11.24 -33.28 -0.82
CA MET A 27 10.79 -32.16 0.03
C MET A 27 11.25 -30.84 -0.57
N PRO A 28 10.36 -29.85 -0.69
CA PRO A 28 10.73 -28.56 -1.26
C PRO A 28 11.89 -27.96 -0.43
N GLU A 29 12.98 -27.64 -1.10
CA GLU A 29 14.15 -27.06 -0.47
C GLU A 29 13.79 -25.66 0.08
N ILE A 30 14.10 -25.43 1.35
CA ILE A 30 13.95 -24.12 1.98
C ILE A 30 15.04 -23.20 1.42
N ARG A 31 14.62 -22.04 0.89
CA ARG A 31 15.54 -21.04 0.30
C ARG A 31 15.26 -19.66 0.88
N ILE A 32 16.32 -18.88 1.02
CA ILE A 32 16.21 -17.45 1.31
C ILE A 32 15.67 -16.75 0.04
N LEU A 33 14.57 -16.00 0.21
CA LEU A 33 13.97 -15.21 -0.87
C LEU A 33 14.84 -13.98 -1.17
N SER A 34 14.82 -13.53 -2.41
CA SER A 34 15.37 -12.20 -2.73
C SER A 34 14.58 -11.10 -2.02
N ASP A 35 15.24 -9.99 -1.70
CA ASP A 35 14.61 -8.84 -1.02
C ASP A 35 13.36 -8.35 -1.76
N GLN A 36 13.40 -8.35 -3.10
CA GLN A 36 12.25 -7.97 -3.92
C GLN A 36 11.05 -8.89 -3.67
N VAL A 37 11.25 -10.20 -3.65
CA VAL A 37 10.16 -11.17 -3.42
C VAL A 37 9.67 -11.09 -1.98
N ALA A 38 10.59 -11.00 -1.01
CA ALA A 38 10.26 -10.82 0.40
C ALA A 38 9.43 -9.55 0.62
N ASN A 39 9.80 -8.43 -0.03
CA ASN A 39 9.06 -7.17 0.03
C ASN A 39 7.67 -7.27 -0.60
N GLN A 40 7.52 -7.98 -1.72
CA GLN A 40 6.21 -8.21 -2.35
C GLN A 40 5.29 -9.09 -1.51
N ILE A 41 5.83 -10.07 -0.77
CA ILE A 41 5.06 -10.90 0.15
C ILE A 41 4.60 -10.05 1.35
N ALA A 42 5.53 -9.36 2.00
CA ALA A 42 5.24 -8.50 3.16
C ALA A 42 4.30 -7.34 2.81
N ALA A 43 4.41 -6.77 1.60
CA ALA A 43 3.43 -5.79 1.10
C ALA A 43 2.00 -6.33 1.12
N GLY A 44 1.81 -7.66 1.20
CA GLY A 44 0.51 -8.26 1.30
C GLY A 44 -0.21 -8.05 2.60
N GLU A 45 0.52 -7.86 3.62
CA GLU A 45 -0.03 -7.61 4.96
C GLU A 45 -0.41 -6.14 5.15
N VAL A 46 0.21 -5.24 4.38
CA VAL A 46 0.00 -3.78 4.48
C VAL A 46 -0.94 -3.28 3.38
N VAL A 47 -0.79 -3.79 2.16
CA VAL A 47 -1.49 -3.31 0.96
C VAL A 47 -2.34 -4.43 0.38
N GLU A 48 -3.60 -4.53 0.78
CA GLU A 48 -4.55 -5.50 0.22
C GLU A 48 -5.32 -4.94 -0.98
N ARG A 49 -5.59 -3.63 -0.99
CA ARG A 49 -6.46 -2.95 -1.96
C ARG A 49 -6.21 -1.44 -1.98
N PRO A 50 -6.74 -0.69 -2.98
CA PRO A 50 -6.52 0.77 -3.07
C PRO A 50 -6.85 1.56 -1.81
N VAL A 51 -7.90 1.20 -1.08
CA VAL A 51 -8.27 1.91 0.15
C VAL A 51 -7.23 1.75 1.27
N ALA A 52 -6.49 0.63 1.33
CA ALA A 52 -5.39 0.47 2.27
C ALA A 52 -4.24 1.42 1.95
N VAL A 53 -3.93 1.60 0.65
CA VAL A 53 -2.95 2.60 0.20
C VAL A 53 -3.39 4.01 0.61
N LEU A 54 -4.66 4.37 0.32
CA LEU A 54 -5.21 5.67 0.69
C LEU A 54 -5.08 5.92 2.20
N LYS A 55 -5.44 4.93 3.00
CA LYS A 55 -5.35 5.00 4.47
C LYS A 55 -3.92 5.38 4.90
N GLU A 56 -2.93 4.60 4.49
CA GLU A 56 -1.54 4.83 4.88
C GLU A 56 -1.02 6.20 4.44
N LEU A 57 -1.35 6.65 3.22
CA LEU A 57 -0.89 7.94 2.71
C LEU A 57 -1.55 9.12 3.43
N VAL A 58 -2.87 9.06 3.68
CA VAL A 58 -3.59 10.10 4.41
C VAL A 58 -3.12 10.19 5.86
N GLU A 59 -2.91 9.06 6.53
CA GLU A 59 -2.36 9.02 7.89
C GLU A 59 -0.96 9.63 7.97
N ASN A 60 -0.10 9.37 6.97
CA ASN A 60 1.21 10.01 6.90
C ASN A 60 1.10 11.54 6.69
N SER A 61 0.15 12.01 5.89
CA SER A 61 -0.10 13.44 5.69
C SER A 61 -0.60 14.12 6.98
N ILE A 62 -1.48 13.47 7.74
CA ILE A 62 -1.96 13.96 9.04
C ILE A 62 -0.81 14.01 10.05
N ASP A 63 0.00 12.94 10.13
CA ASP A 63 1.18 12.87 11.00
C ASP A 63 2.26 13.92 10.64
N ALA A 64 2.33 14.33 9.35
CA ALA A 64 3.17 15.43 8.89
C ALA A 64 2.61 16.83 9.20
N GLY A 65 1.48 16.92 9.89
CA GLY A 65 0.85 18.17 10.30
C GLY A 65 0.19 18.94 9.17
N ALA A 66 -0.23 18.27 8.11
CA ALA A 66 -0.90 18.87 6.97
C ALA A 66 -2.16 19.65 7.37
N LYS A 67 -2.41 20.76 6.71
CA LYS A 67 -3.63 21.55 6.80
C LYS A 67 -4.54 21.37 5.59
N LYS A 68 -3.97 20.87 4.50
CA LYS A 68 -4.69 20.55 3.26
C LYS A 68 -4.23 19.19 2.77
N ILE A 69 -5.20 18.34 2.44
CA ILE A 69 -4.97 17.01 1.85
C ILE A 69 -5.85 16.92 0.62
N GLU A 70 -5.23 16.70 -0.53
CA GLU A 70 -5.89 16.45 -1.79
C GLU A 70 -5.69 15.00 -2.21
N ILE A 71 -6.78 14.34 -2.55
CA ILE A 71 -6.83 12.94 -2.97
C ILE A 71 -7.38 12.89 -4.38
N GLU A 72 -6.66 12.27 -5.31
CA GLU A 72 -7.17 11.99 -6.65
C GLU A 72 -7.03 10.49 -6.95
N PHE A 73 -8.06 9.92 -7.59
CA PHE A 73 -7.98 8.53 -8.06
C PHE A 73 -8.66 8.34 -9.43
N ARG A 74 -8.30 7.25 -10.10
CA ARG A 74 -8.93 6.79 -11.35
C ARG A 74 -9.13 5.29 -11.30
N ASN A 75 -10.20 4.80 -11.92
CA ASN A 75 -10.54 3.37 -11.99
C ASN A 75 -10.54 2.71 -10.59
N GLY A 76 -11.20 3.35 -9.60
CA GLY A 76 -11.23 2.84 -8.22
C GLY A 76 -9.86 2.77 -7.55
N GLY A 77 -8.90 3.61 -7.95
CA GLY A 77 -7.53 3.62 -7.41
C GLY A 77 -6.61 2.52 -7.98
N LYS A 78 -7.08 1.67 -8.88
CA LYS A 78 -6.28 0.59 -9.46
C LYS A 78 -5.26 1.10 -10.47
N SER A 79 -5.65 2.06 -11.31
CA SER A 79 -4.77 2.64 -12.32
C SER A 79 -3.99 3.84 -11.80
N TYR A 80 -4.58 4.62 -10.90
CA TYR A 80 -3.98 5.83 -10.33
C TYR A 80 -4.61 6.17 -8.99
N LEU A 81 -3.78 6.51 -8.02
CA LEU A 81 -4.12 7.08 -6.72
C LEU A 81 -3.03 8.08 -6.34
N ARG A 82 -3.42 9.31 -6.02
CA ARG A 82 -2.54 10.38 -5.57
C ARG A 82 -3.04 10.93 -4.25
N VAL A 83 -2.12 11.17 -3.32
CA VAL A 83 -2.34 11.96 -2.12
C VAL A 83 -1.30 13.06 -2.10
N GLU A 84 -1.73 14.29 -1.93
CA GLU A 84 -0.90 15.49 -1.86
C GLU A 84 -1.25 16.29 -0.63
N ASP A 85 -0.24 16.72 0.10
CA ASP A 85 -0.38 17.48 1.34
C ASP A 85 0.57 18.68 1.41
N ASP A 86 0.24 19.63 2.28
CA ASP A 86 1.04 20.81 2.61
C ASP A 86 1.75 20.66 3.97
N GLY A 87 2.04 19.44 4.41
CA GLY A 87 2.72 19.16 5.66
C GLY A 87 4.21 19.52 5.66
N LEU A 88 4.95 19.01 6.66
CA LEU A 88 6.36 19.35 6.86
C LEU A 88 7.27 18.98 5.68
N GLY A 89 6.87 18.02 4.85
CA GLY A 89 7.71 17.44 3.81
C GLY A 89 8.95 16.74 4.36
N MET A 90 9.84 16.33 3.45
CA MET A 90 11.07 15.60 3.80
C MET A 90 12.28 16.24 3.12
N LYS A 91 13.45 16.15 3.77
CA LYS A 91 14.75 16.43 3.17
C LYS A 91 15.14 15.28 2.23
N PRO A 92 16.08 15.48 1.27
CA PRO A 92 16.45 14.44 0.30
C PRO A 92 16.88 13.11 0.94
N ASP A 93 17.70 13.15 1.98
CA ASP A 93 18.16 11.99 2.75
C ASP A 93 17.01 11.27 3.46
N GLN A 94 16.07 12.01 4.04
CA GLN A 94 14.89 11.47 4.69
C GLN A 94 13.90 10.87 3.69
N ALA A 95 13.78 11.45 2.51
CA ALA A 95 12.93 10.91 1.44
C ALA A 95 13.43 9.56 0.93
N LEU A 96 14.74 9.38 0.82
CA LEU A 96 15.37 8.09 0.49
C LEU A 96 15.16 7.07 1.61
N LEU A 97 15.42 7.45 2.87
CA LEU A 97 15.22 6.59 4.03
C LEU A 97 13.76 6.17 4.22
N ALA A 98 12.79 7.02 3.85
CA ALA A 98 11.38 6.70 3.95
C ALA A 98 10.93 5.52 3.04
N LEU A 99 11.76 5.16 2.05
CA LEU A 99 11.56 4.00 1.18
C LEU A 99 12.28 2.74 1.66
N GLU A 100 13.10 2.85 2.71
CA GLU A 100 13.75 1.71 3.36
C GLU A 100 12.80 1.07 4.38
N ARG A 101 12.87 -0.25 4.51
CA ARG A 101 12.07 -0.97 5.51
C ARG A 101 12.57 -0.68 6.91
N HIS A 102 11.63 -0.64 7.84
CA HIS A 102 11.90 -0.36 9.26
C HIS A 102 12.48 1.04 9.53
N ALA A 103 12.50 1.92 8.53
CA ALA A 103 12.87 3.32 8.70
C ALA A 103 11.64 4.14 9.10
N THR A 104 11.69 4.73 10.29
CA THR A 104 10.62 5.55 10.84
C THR A 104 11.17 6.72 11.65
N SER A 105 10.52 7.87 11.54
CA SER A 105 10.78 9.03 12.39
C SER A 105 9.97 9.02 13.70
N LYS A 106 9.02 8.09 13.84
CA LYS A 106 7.94 8.14 14.82
C LYS A 106 8.25 7.40 16.12
N ILE A 107 9.13 6.40 16.08
CA ILE A 107 9.61 5.66 17.26
C ILE A 107 11.13 5.46 17.16
N ARG A 108 11.83 5.41 18.30
CA ARG A 108 13.28 5.19 18.36
C ARG A 108 13.67 4.02 19.26
N LYS A 109 12.86 3.69 20.23
CA LYS A 109 13.11 2.63 21.22
C LYS A 109 11.82 1.91 21.61
N ALA A 110 11.95 0.70 22.15
CA ALA A 110 10.82 -0.15 22.50
C ALA A 110 9.84 0.52 23.49
N SER A 111 10.33 1.38 24.41
CA SER A 111 9.46 2.12 25.33
C SER A 111 8.51 3.10 24.64
N ASP A 112 8.84 3.55 23.42
CA ASP A 112 8.01 4.50 22.67
C ASP A 112 6.73 3.83 22.18
N LEU A 113 6.73 2.49 22.03
CA LEU A 113 5.53 1.70 21.65
C LEU A 113 4.36 1.87 22.62
N ASN A 114 4.66 2.16 23.89
CA ASN A 114 3.63 2.40 24.91
C ASN A 114 3.00 3.80 24.85
N LYS A 115 3.54 4.71 24.02
CA LYS A 115 3.14 6.12 23.95
C LYS A 115 3.01 6.61 22.50
N VAL A 116 2.62 5.71 21.57
CA VAL A 116 2.48 6.07 20.16
C VAL A 116 1.31 7.05 20.01
N GLY A 117 1.63 8.29 19.62
CA GLY A 117 0.65 9.35 19.32
C GLY A 117 0.42 9.58 17.83
N THR A 118 1.00 8.73 16.97
CA THR A 118 0.90 8.80 15.51
C THR A 118 0.10 7.63 14.97
N PHE A 119 -0.52 7.77 13.80
CA PHE A 119 -1.28 6.70 13.17
C PHE A 119 -0.38 5.55 12.72
N GLY A 120 0.75 5.85 12.07
CA GLY A 120 1.71 4.85 11.63
C GLY A 120 3.03 4.94 12.43
N PHE A 121 3.72 3.82 12.63
CA PHE A 121 5.01 3.78 13.33
C PHE A 121 5.97 2.68 12.83
N ARG A 122 5.51 1.78 11.95
CA ARG A 122 6.26 0.57 11.58
C ARG A 122 7.34 0.81 10.52
N GLY A 123 7.29 1.94 9.77
CA GLY A 123 8.24 2.24 8.69
C GLY A 123 8.16 1.25 7.52
N GLU A 124 6.98 0.74 7.20
CA GLU A 124 6.79 -0.27 6.17
C GLU A 124 5.78 0.12 5.08
N ALA A 125 4.98 1.17 5.29
CA ALA A 125 3.91 1.54 4.37
C ALA A 125 4.45 1.94 3.00
N LEU A 126 5.33 2.94 2.92
CA LEU A 126 5.86 3.43 1.65
C LEU A 126 6.67 2.37 0.88
N PRO A 127 7.64 1.64 1.49
CA PRO A 127 8.35 0.57 0.78
C PRO A 127 7.42 -0.56 0.31
N SER A 128 6.39 -0.90 1.09
CA SER A 128 5.39 -1.91 0.70
C SER A 128 4.58 -1.46 -0.52
N ILE A 129 4.07 -0.23 -0.53
CA ILE A 129 3.35 0.34 -1.68
C ILE A 129 4.26 0.39 -2.92
N ALA A 130 5.49 0.86 -2.76
CA ALA A 130 6.47 0.98 -3.84
C ALA A 130 6.85 -0.37 -4.46
N SER A 131 6.86 -1.46 -3.66
CA SER A 131 7.22 -2.81 -4.12
C SER A 131 6.17 -3.43 -5.05
N VAL A 132 4.91 -2.99 -4.99
CA VAL A 132 3.77 -3.56 -5.73
C VAL A 132 3.13 -2.61 -6.74
N SER A 133 3.76 -1.47 -7.01
CA SER A 133 3.20 -0.44 -7.90
C SER A 133 4.29 0.32 -8.67
N ARG A 134 3.87 1.24 -9.53
CA ARG A 134 4.69 2.37 -9.98
C ARG A 134 4.46 3.50 -9.00
N PHE A 135 5.46 3.78 -8.21
CA PHE A 135 5.41 4.70 -7.09
C PHE A 135 6.28 5.93 -7.37
N LEU A 136 5.67 7.11 -7.30
CA LEU A 136 6.36 8.38 -7.44
C LEU A 136 6.12 9.20 -6.18
N VAL A 137 7.17 9.62 -5.51
CA VAL A 137 7.10 10.59 -4.42
C VAL A 137 7.84 11.84 -4.79
N ARG A 138 7.20 12.99 -4.57
CA ARG A 138 7.79 14.31 -4.58
C ARG A 138 7.60 14.92 -3.22
N THR A 139 8.66 15.46 -2.65
CA THR A 139 8.59 16.06 -1.32
C THR A 139 9.58 17.20 -1.19
N ARG A 140 9.18 18.24 -0.44
CA ARG A 140 10.04 19.37 -0.12
C ARG A 140 9.82 19.77 1.33
N SER A 141 10.88 19.80 2.13
CA SER A 141 10.80 20.33 3.48
C SER A 141 10.64 21.84 3.49
N LEU A 142 10.04 22.40 4.54
CA LEU A 142 9.87 23.84 4.70
C LEU A 142 11.19 24.62 4.62
N SER A 143 12.32 24.01 5.03
CA SER A 143 13.64 24.64 5.04
C SER A 143 14.43 24.48 3.74
N ALA A 144 13.95 23.68 2.79
CA ALA A 144 14.64 23.42 1.52
C ALA A 144 14.14 24.36 0.41
N GLN A 145 15.03 24.78 -0.49
CA GLN A 145 14.68 25.58 -1.68
C GLN A 145 14.08 24.69 -2.78
N GLU A 146 14.60 23.47 -2.92
CA GLU A 146 14.21 22.48 -3.93
C GLU A 146 13.61 21.24 -3.30
N GLY A 147 12.72 20.61 -4.03
CA GLY A 147 12.14 19.32 -3.68
C GLY A 147 12.94 18.15 -4.23
N THR A 148 12.60 16.97 -3.77
CA THR A 148 13.16 15.70 -4.24
C THR A 148 12.06 14.87 -4.86
N GLU A 149 12.32 14.35 -6.08
CA GLU A 149 11.49 13.38 -6.77
C GLU A 149 12.17 12.02 -6.77
N ILE A 150 11.48 10.98 -6.30
CA ILE A 150 11.95 9.61 -6.34
C ILE A 150 10.91 8.75 -7.06
N PHE A 151 11.35 8.01 -8.07
CA PHE A 151 10.52 7.06 -8.80
C PHE A 151 10.98 5.63 -8.58
N VAL A 152 10.04 4.79 -8.16
CA VAL A 152 10.23 3.34 -7.92
C VAL A 152 9.24 2.57 -8.77
N ASN A 153 9.68 1.50 -9.42
CA ASN A 153 8.83 0.62 -10.20
C ASN A 153 8.99 -0.83 -9.72
N GLY A 154 7.94 -1.37 -9.11
CA GLY A 154 7.93 -2.75 -8.60
C GLY A 154 9.07 -3.03 -7.58
N GLY A 155 9.37 -2.06 -6.72
CA GLY A 155 10.44 -2.14 -5.71
C GLY A 155 11.82 -1.74 -6.20
N LYS A 156 12.00 -1.48 -7.51
CA LYS A 156 13.28 -1.02 -8.07
C LYS A 156 13.29 0.50 -8.20
N MET A 157 14.21 1.18 -7.54
CA MET A 157 14.44 2.60 -7.72
C MET A 157 14.93 2.88 -9.13
N ILE A 158 14.26 3.78 -9.84
CA ILE A 158 14.57 4.16 -11.22
C ILE A 158 15.36 5.46 -11.25
N HIS A 159 14.92 6.46 -10.48
CA HIS A 159 15.65 7.71 -10.32
C HIS A 159 15.35 8.40 -8.99
N CYS A 160 16.30 9.23 -8.57
CA CYS A 160 16.16 10.24 -7.54
C CYS A 160 16.77 11.53 -8.10
N LYS A 161 15.98 12.60 -8.13
CA LYS A 161 16.41 13.89 -8.69
C LYS A 161 15.73 15.06 -7.99
N GLU A 162 16.26 16.24 -8.19
CA GLU A 162 15.64 17.48 -7.74
C GLU A 162 14.40 17.82 -8.56
N CYS A 163 13.44 18.49 -7.93
CA CYS A 163 12.21 18.96 -8.57
C CYS A 163 11.70 20.25 -7.95
N GLY A 164 11.00 21.04 -8.75
CA GLY A 164 10.27 22.21 -8.28
C GLY A 164 8.92 21.79 -7.72
N MET A 165 8.65 22.12 -6.44
CA MET A 165 7.34 21.94 -5.81
C MET A 165 7.20 22.84 -4.56
N PRO A 166 5.97 23.16 -4.12
CA PRO A 166 5.76 23.79 -2.80
C PRO A 166 6.18 22.85 -1.66
N PRO A 167 6.36 23.37 -0.42
CA PRO A 167 6.54 22.51 0.75
C PRO A 167 5.39 21.53 0.91
N GLY A 168 5.73 20.32 1.37
CA GLY A 168 4.75 19.23 1.54
C GLY A 168 5.20 17.94 0.88
N THR A 169 4.25 17.03 0.68
CA THR A 169 4.51 15.74 0.04
C THR A 169 3.40 15.39 -0.95
N ARG A 170 3.79 14.89 -2.12
CA ARG A 170 2.90 14.29 -3.12
C ARG A 170 3.36 12.87 -3.40
N VAL A 171 2.47 11.92 -3.19
CA VAL A 171 2.69 10.51 -3.51
C VAL A 171 1.70 10.11 -4.60
N GLU A 172 2.22 9.54 -5.67
CA GLU A 172 1.44 8.99 -6.79
C GLU A 172 1.71 7.49 -6.92
N VAL A 173 0.64 6.72 -6.88
CA VAL A 173 0.66 5.26 -7.00
C VAL A 173 -0.08 4.88 -8.26
N SER A 174 0.62 4.30 -9.23
CA SER A 174 0.03 3.89 -10.50
C SER A 174 0.16 2.39 -10.68
N HIS A 175 -0.80 1.80 -11.40
CA HIS A 175 -0.78 0.39 -11.78
C HIS A 175 -0.57 -0.55 -10.57
N LEU A 176 -1.39 -0.35 -9.53
CA LEU A 176 -1.33 -1.17 -8.31
C LEU A 176 -1.39 -2.67 -8.65
N PHE A 177 -0.49 -3.45 -8.05
CA PHE A 177 -0.28 -4.89 -8.28
C PHE A 177 0.15 -5.28 -9.69
N ASN A 178 0.73 -4.36 -10.49
CA ASN A 178 1.25 -4.72 -11.81
C ASN A 178 2.38 -5.76 -11.74
N SER A 179 3.23 -5.68 -10.72
CA SER A 179 4.32 -6.62 -10.44
C SER A 179 3.85 -7.92 -9.76
N VAL A 180 2.58 -8.00 -9.32
CA VAL A 180 2.01 -9.16 -8.60
C VAL A 180 0.65 -9.54 -9.19
N PRO A 181 0.59 -10.14 -10.40
CA PRO A 181 -0.66 -10.40 -11.11
C PRO A 181 -1.66 -11.24 -10.33
N GLY A 182 -1.19 -12.17 -9.48
CA GLY A 182 -2.03 -12.97 -8.61
C GLY A 182 -2.90 -12.14 -7.68
N ARG A 183 -2.37 -11.02 -7.13
CA ARG A 183 -3.13 -10.11 -6.26
C ARG A 183 -4.11 -9.25 -7.01
N ARG A 184 -3.75 -8.82 -8.23
CA ARG A 184 -4.62 -8.00 -9.05
C ARG A 184 -5.97 -8.66 -9.33
N LYS A 185 -6.00 -10.00 -9.42
CA LYS A 185 -7.24 -10.79 -9.62
C LYS A 185 -8.23 -10.71 -8.46
N PHE A 186 -7.76 -10.39 -7.26
CA PHE A 186 -8.61 -10.28 -6.06
C PHE A 186 -9.21 -8.88 -5.86
N LEU A 187 -8.80 -7.88 -6.64
CA LEU A 187 -9.42 -6.56 -6.61
C LEU A 187 -10.88 -6.64 -7.05
N LYS A 188 -11.74 -5.92 -6.35
CA LYS A 188 -13.16 -5.81 -6.69
C LYS A 188 -13.37 -4.95 -7.94
N THR A 189 -14.60 -4.73 -8.33
CA THR A 189 -14.93 -3.84 -9.47
C THR A 189 -14.44 -2.42 -9.20
N GLU A 190 -14.26 -1.60 -10.24
CA GLU A 190 -13.83 -0.21 -10.10
C GLU A 190 -14.81 0.60 -9.26
N VAL A 191 -16.09 0.39 -9.45
CA VAL A 191 -17.16 1.03 -8.68
C VAL A 191 -17.08 0.68 -7.19
N THR A 192 -16.85 -0.60 -6.87
CA THR A 192 -16.73 -1.05 -5.48
C THR A 192 -15.49 -0.44 -4.81
N GLU A 193 -14.33 -0.45 -5.49
CA GLU A 193 -13.11 0.15 -4.95
C GLU A 193 -13.26 1.67 -4.80
N ALA A 194 -13.88 2.36 -5.77
CA ALA A 194 -14.17 3.79 -5.68
C ALA A 194 -15.06 4.10 -4.47
N THR A 195 -16.11 3.31 -4.23
CA THR A 195 -16.99 3.47 -3.06
C THR A 195 -16.21 3.39 -1.75
N HIS A 196 -15.27 2.46 -1.63
CA HIS A 196 -14.41 2.35 -0.45
C HIS A 196 -13.50 3.57 -0.28
N LEU A 197 -12.90 4.08 -1.37
CA LEU A 197 -12.05 5.27 -1.34
C LEU A 197 -12.84 6.51 -0.89
N VAL A 198 -14.02 6.73 -1.49
CA VAL A 198 -14.89 7.85 -1.15
C VAL A 198 -15.33 7.78 0.32
N HIS A 199 -15.73 6.60 0.78
CA HIS A 199 -16.14 6.40 2.18
C HIS A 199 -14.99 6.71 3.14
N MET A 200 -13.81 6.17 2.90
CA MET A 200 -12.62 6.39 3.73
C MET A 200 -12.22 7.88 3.77
N ALA A 201 -12.21 8.56 2.61
CA ALA A 201 -11.88 9.98 2.54
C ALA A 201 -12.88 10.83 3.35
N LYS A 202 -14.18 10.50 3.30
CA LYS A 202 -15.20 11.15 4.12
C LYS A 202 -15.00 10.92 5.62
N LEU A 203 -14.62 9.70 6.03
CA LEU A 203 -14.33 9.37 7.43
C LEU A 203 -13.16 10.20 7.97
N TYR A 204 -12.07 10.33 7.21
CA TYR A 204 -10.94 11.19 7.60
C TYR A 204 -11.33 12.66 7.67
N ALA A 205 -12.11 13.16 6.71
CA ALA A 205 -12.61 14.51 6.74
C ALA A 205 -13.49 14.79 7.98
N LEU A 206 -14.32 13.82 8.39
CA LEU A 206 -15.14 13.91 9.62
C LEU A 206 -14.28 13.89 10.89
N ALA A 207 -13.27 13.00 10.94
CA ALA A 207 -12.40 12.86 12.11
C ALA A 207 -11.45 14.06 12.30
N HIS A 208 -11.12 14.78 11.23
CA HIS A 208 -10.18 15.89 11.24
C HIS A 208 -10.77 17.19 10.69
N PRO A 209 -11.71 17.84 11.41
CA PRO A 209 -12.41 19.04 10.94
C PRO A 209 -11.46 20.23 10.68
N SER A 210 -10.29 20.28 11.33
CA SER A 210 -9.28 21.32 11.14
C SER A 210 -8.45 21.20 9.86
N ILE A 211 -8.63 20.11 9.09
CA ILE A 211 -7.93 19.85 7.84
C ILE A 211 -8.89 20.04 6.65
N THR A 212 -8.44 20.74 5.63
CA THR A 212 -9.17 20.82 4.34
C THR A 212 -8.95 19.55 3.56
N PHE A 213 -10.02 18.87 3.16
CA PHE A 213 -9.98 17.70 2.28
C PHE A 213 -10.59 18.00 0.93
N THR A 214 -9.92 17.56 -0.13
CA THR A 214 -10.44 17.55 -1.50
C THR A 214 -10.34 16.15 -2.06
N LEU A 215 -11.43 15.63 -2.64
CA LEU A 215 -11.46 14.32 -3.30
C LEU A 215 -11.85 14.49 -4.76
N ILE A 216 -11.03 13.92 -5.64
CA ILE A 216 -11.14 14.03 -7.09
C ILE A 216 -11.18 12.63 -7.70
N GLU A 217 -12.10 12.37 -8.61
CA GLU A 217 -12.15 11.16 -9.43
C GLU A 217 -12.04 11.52 -10.90
N GLY A 218 -10.96 11.08 -11.56
CA GLY A 218 -10.76 11.31 -12.99
C GLY A 218 -10.82 12.78 -13.42
N GLY A 219 -10.36 13.70 -12.57
CA GLY A 219 -10.40 15.16 -12.79
C GLY A 219 -11.69 15.83 -12.30
N ARG A 220 -12.73 15.08 -11.89
CA ARG A 220 -13.96 15.64 -11.33
C ARG A 220 -13.87 15.67 -9.81
N THR A 221 -14.08 16.83 -9.21
CA THR A 221 -14.19 16.96 -7.75
C THR A 221 -15.48 16.31 -7.25
N LEU A 222 -15.33 15.28 -6.40
CA LEU A 222 -16.46 14.60 -5.75
C LEU A 222 -16.92 15.35 -4.52
N PHE A 223 -15.99 15.82 -3.69
CA PHE A 223 -16.28 16.76 -2.61
C PHE A 223 -15.04 17.59 -2.28
N ARG A 224 -15.30 18.76 -1.71
CA ARG A 224 -14.29 19.62 -1.10
C ARG A 224 -14.86 20.07 0.24
N SER A 225 -14.10 19.84 1.30
CA SER A 225 -14.51 20.15 2.66
C SER A 225 -13.42 21.02 3.30
N PRO A 226 -13.60 22.36 3.35
CA PRO A 226 -12.70 23.30 3.99
C PRO A 226 -12.53 23.01 5.47
N ALA A 227 -11.44 23.47 6.07
CA ALA A 227 -11.27 23.43 7.53
C ALA A 227 -12.43 24.19 8.22
N CYS A 228 -12.92 23.62 9.31
CA CYS A 228 -14.01 24.19 10.11
C CYS A 228 -13.73 24.01 11.61
N GLU A 229 -14.48 24.74 12.45
CA GLU A 229 -14.22 24.79 13.90
C GLU A 229 -14.63 23.51 14.63
N GLY A 230 -15.58 22.75 14.08
CA GLY A 230 -16.08 21.58 14.79
C GLY A 230 -16.70 20.47 13.94
N PRO A 231 -16.94 19.30 14.54
CA PRO A 231 -17.50 18.14 13.85
C PRO A 231 -18.90 18.39 13.28
N ALA A 232 -19.73 19.20 13.94
CA ALA A 232 -21.11 19.49 13.50
C ALA A 232 -21.14 20.23 12.15
N ASP A 233 -20.23 21.18 11.94
CA ASP A 233 -20.15 21.92 10.69
C ASP A 233 -19.62 21.01 9.59
N ARG A 234 -18.65 20.15 9.91
CA ARG A 234 -18.13 19.14 9.01
C ARG A 234 -19.21 18.15 8.54
N VAL A 235 -20.05 17.68 9.44
CA VAL A 235 -21.17 16.78 9.11
C VAL A 235 -22.13 17.46 8.15
N ARG A 236 -22.52 18.71 8.41
CA ARG A 236 -23.41 19.49 7.52
C ARG A 236 -22.83 19.66 6.13
N GLU A 237 -21.51 19.82 6.04
CA GLU A 237 -20.83 20.05 4.77
C GLU A 237 -20.75 18.77 3.93
N ILE A 238 -20.43 17.63 4.55
CA ILE A 238 -20.27 16.34 3.85
C ILE A 238 -21.61 15.70 3.49
N PHE A 239 -22.63 15.83 4.33
CA PHE A 239 -23.91 15.15 4.17
C PHE A 239 -25.06 16.09 3.78
N GLY A 240 -24.83 17.39 3.73
CA GLY A 240 -25.86 18.39 3.46
C GLY A 240 -26.66 18.77 4.73
N LYS A 241 -27.45 19.82 4.58
CA LYS A 241 -28.45 20.18 5.61
C LYS A 241 -29.59 19.17 5.47
N GLY A 242 -29.74 18.24 6.43
CA GLY A 242 -30.90 17.40 6.57
C GLY A 242 -32.13 18.22 6.94
#